data_1ae92246117d80230f0f8dfac398193a
#
_entry.id   1ae92246117d80230f0f8dfac398193a
#
_cell.length_a   1.000
_cell.length_b   1.000
_cell.length_c   1.000
_cell.angle_alpha   90.00
_cell.angle_beta   90.00
_cell.angle_gamma   90.00
#
_symmetry.space_group_name_H-M   'P 1'
#
loop_
_entity.id
_entity.type
_entity.pdbx_description
1 polymer ?
#
loop_
_entity_poly.entity_id
_entity_poly.type
_entity_poly.pdbx_seq_one_letter_code
_entity_poly.pdbx_strand_id
1 'polypeptide(L)'
;MCVKGNKTRLNKYLADRGVCSRRAADTLIANGEVFVNGKQAVLGMMVGEEDEIRVRGTRVVGEKPAPVYLAFHKPVGIITSVDPRAHDSVISFLNLPERVFAIGRLDVASSGLLLLTNDGRLSERITHPRYDHEKEYDVIVDHEISDGDLRQLASGMEILGSMTKLAVVHRIDKRRFSITLTEGRNRQIRRMCEALGYDVKRLVRVRVMNIKLGSLPVGAHRPLTKKETAE
;
A
#
# COMPACT_ATOMS: atom_id res chain seq x y z
N MET A 1 -22.98 -34.55 -6.46
CA MET A 1 -22.52 -33.69 -5.34
C MET A 1 -22.13 -32.33 -5.93
N CYS A 2 -22.97 -31.30 -5.77
CA CYS A 2 -22.60 -29.93 -6.19
C CYS A 2 -21.50 -29.42 -5.27
N VAL A 3 -20.29 -29.26 -5.79
CA VAL A 3 -19.23 -28.53 -5.13
C VAL A 3 -19.74 -27.08 -4.99
N LYS A 4 -20.04 -26.65 -3.77
CA LYS A 4 -20.37 -25.22 -3.51
C LYS A 4 -19.15 -24.40 -3.89
N GLY A 5 -19.14 -23.85 -5.11
CA GLY A 5 -18.11 -22.94 -5.58
C GLY A 5 -17.97 -21.78 -4.59
N ASN A 6 -16.73 -21.41 -4.30
CA ASN A 6 -16.40 -20.39 -3.31
C ASN A 6 -16.87 -19.02 -3.85
N LYS A 7 -18.07 -18.59 -3.44
CA LYS A 7 -18.65 -17.30 -3.90
C LYS A 7 -17.89 -16.12 -3.34
N THR A 8 -17.66 -15.11 -4.17
CA THR A 8 -17.02 -13.83 -3.79
C THR A 8 -17.90 -12.65 -4.16
N ARG A 9 -17.69 -11.50 -3.52
CA ARG A 9 -18.43 -10.29 -3.88
C ARG A 9 -18.10 -9.86 -5.31
N LEU A 10 -19.12 -9.48 -6.09
CA LEU A 10 -19.00 -9.12 -7.50
C LEU A 10 -17.95 -8.01 -7.73
N ASN A 11 -17.90 -6.96 -6.90
CA ASN A 11 -16.89 -5.92 -7.00
C ASN A 11 -15.46 -6.45 -6.81
N LYS A 12 -15.27 -7.44 -5.93
CA LYS A 12 -13.99 -8.10 -5.73
C LYS A 12 -13.66 -9.01 -6.92
N TYR A 13 -14.63 -9.74 -7.43
CA TYR A 13 -14.48 -10.60 -8.62
C TYR A 13 -13.96 -9.80 -9.82
N LEU A 14 -14.59 -8.64 -10.10
CA LEU A 14 -14.18 -7.75 -11.19
C LEU A 14 -12.77 -7.17 -10.96
N ALA A 15 -12.47 -6.79 -9.73
CA ALA A 15 -11.14 -6.25 -9.39
C ALA A 15 -10.04 -7.31 -9.47
N ASP A 16 -10.29 -8.54 -9.00
CA ASP A 16 -9.35 -9.67 -9.05
C ASP A 16 -9.02 -10.09 -10.49
N ARG A 17 -9.91 -9.82 -11.46
CA ARG A 17 -9.70 -10.05 -12.90
C ARG A 17 -9.16 -8.84 -13.65
N GLY A 18 -8.79 -7.77 -12.95
CA GLY A 18 -8.18 -6.59 -13.55
C GLY A 18 -9.14 -5.67 -14.31
N VAL A 19 -10.46 -5.94 -14.30
CA VAL A 19 -11.46 -5.13 -15.01
C VAL A 19 -11.45 -3.68 -14.53
N CYS A 20 -11.53 -3.46 -13.20
CA CYS A 20 -11.52 -2.14 -12.60
C CYS A 20 -11.19 -2.22 -11.09
N SER A 21 -11.12 -1.08 -10.38
CA SER A 21 -11.00 -1.11 -8.91
C SER A 21 -12.32 -1.54 -8.26
N ARG A 22 -12.29 -2.05 -7.01
CA ARG A 22 -13.53 -2.41 -6.29
C ARG A 22 -14.51 -1.25 -6.19
N ARG A 23 -14.02 -0.01 -5.95
CA ARG A 23 -14.88 1.20 -5.92
C ARG A 23 -15.44 1.54 -7.29
N ALA A 24 -14.64 1.43 -8.34
CA ALA A 24 -15.13 1.62 -9.70
C ALA A 24 -16.15 0.54 -10.09
N ALA A 25 -15.95 -0.72 -9.65
CA ALA A 25 -16.93 -1.77 -9.83
C ALA A 25 -18.26 -1.46 -9.12
N ASP A 26 -18.21 -0.97 -7.88
CA ASP A 26 -19.41 -0.53 -7.16
C ASP A 26 -20.15 0.59 -7.91
N THR A 27 -19.43 1.54 -8.48
CA THR A 27 -20.01 2.61 -9.34
C THR A 27 -20.68 2.02 -10.60
N LEU A 28 -20.01 1.11 -11.31
CA LEU A 28 -20.57 0.45 -12.50
C LEU A 28 -21.83 -0.35 -12.17
N ILE A 29 -21.84 -1.06 -11.03
CA ILE A 29 -22.99 -1.81 -10.55
C ILE A 29 -24.16 -0.85 -10.23
N ALA A 30 -23.89 0.23 -9.50
CA ALA A 30 -24.91 1.21 -9.15
C ALA A 30 -25.51 1.91 -10.37
N ASN A 31 -24.71 2.12 -11.42
CA ASN A 31 -25.16 2.69 -12.70
C ASN A 31 -25.92 1.69 -13.59
N GLY A 32 -26.05 0.42 -13.17
CA GLY A 32 -26.72 -0.61 -13.96
C GLY A 32 -25.92 -1.12 -15.17
N GLU A 33 -24.61 -0.89 -15.19
CA GLU A 33 -23.72 -1.26 -16.30
C GLU A 33 -23.16 -2.69 -16.17
N VAL A 34 -23.53 -3.42 -15.11
CA VAL A 34 -23.06 -4.79 -14.82
C VAL A 34 -24.24 -5.77 -14.79
N PHE A 35 -24.10 -6.89 -15.49
CA PHE A 35 -25.09 -7.96 -15.55
C PHE A 35 -24.46 -9.28 -15.12
N VAL A 36 -25.23 -10.11 -14.40
CA VAL A 36 -24.86 -11.47 -13.98
C VAL A 36 -25.96 -12.40 -14.45
N ASN A 37 -25.61 -13.40 -15.28
CA ASN A 37 -26.54 -14.35 -15.88
C ASN A 37 -27.75 -13.66 -16.55
N GLY A 38 -27.49 -12.56 -17.28
CA GLY A 38 -28.50 -11.78 -17.98
C GLY A 38 -29.36 -10.85 -17.11
N LYS A 39 -29.17 -10.84 -15.77
CA LYS A 39 -29.90 -9.97 -14.84
C LYS A 39 -28.99 -8.82 -14.37
N GLN A 40 -29.56 -7.64 -14.24
CA GLN A 40 -28.84 -6.47 -13.71
C GLN A 40 -28.32 -6.77 -12.29
N ALA A 41 -27.03 -6.50 -12.08
CA ALA A 41 -26.39 -6.73 -10.80
C ALA A 41 -26.75 -5.65 -9.77
N VAL A 42 -26.69 -6.03 -8.49
CA VAL A 42 -26.88 -5.11 -7.36
C VAL A 42 -25.66 -5.10 -6.46
N LEU A 43 -25.48 -4.01 -5.71
CA LEU A 43 -24.37 -3.90 -4.75
C LEU A 43 -24.41 -5.03 -3.73
N GLY A 44 -23.24 -5.58 -3.42
CA GLY A 44 -23.10 -6.70 -2.48
C GLY A 44 -23.40 -8.10 -3.07
N MET A 45 -23.82 -8.20 -4.34
CA MET A 45 -24.08 -9.48 -5.01
C MET A 45 -22.87 -10.40 -4.92
N MET A 46 -23.14 -11.70 -4.68
CA MET A 46 -22.13 -12.76 -4.60
C MET A 46 -22.14 -13.57 -5.89
N VAL A 47 -20.96 -13.83 -6.45
CA VAL A 47 -20.78 -14.56 -7.71
C VAL A 47 -19.74 -15.67 -7.57
N GLY A 48 -19.85 -16.71 -8.36
CA GLY A 48 -18.92 -17.83 -8.52
C GLY A 48 -18.24 -17.84 -9.89
N GLU A 49 -17.40 -18.83 -10.12
CA GLU A 49 -16.70 -19.00 -11.41
C GLU A 49 -17.66 -19.44 -12.54
N GLU A 50 -18.80 -20.01 -12.17
CA GLU A 50 -19.84 -20.48 -13.09
C GLU A 50 -20.74 -19.36 -13.62
N ASP A 51 -20.71 -18.17 -13.00
CA ASP A 51 -21.59 -17.06 -13.37
C ASP A 51 -21.07 -16.33 -14.61
N GLU A 52 -21.97 -16.07 -15.58
CA GLU A 52 -21.67 -15.22 -16.72
C GLU A 52 -21.79 -13.75 -16.30
N ILE A 53 -20.67 -13.01 -16.34
CA ILE A 53 -20.64 -11.60 -15.96
C ILE A 53 -20.36 -10.74 -17.19
N ARG A 54 -21.16 -9.70 -17.37
CA ARG A 54 -20.98 -8.68 -18.41
C ARG A 54 -20.85 -7.29 -17.81
N VAL A 55 -19.93 -6.52 -18.33
CA VAL A 55 -19.73 -5.10 -17.99
C VAL A 55 -19.85 -4.29 -19.27
N ARG A 56 -20.80 -3.36 -19.34
CA ARG A 56 -21.08 -2.56 -20.55
C ARG A 56 -21.28 -3.42 -21.79
N GLY A 57 -22.00 -4.53 -21.64
CA GLY A 57 -22.26 -5.49 -22.70
C GLY A 57 -21.09 -6.46 -23.01
N THR A 58 -19.88 -6.14 -22.60
CA THR A 58 -18.71 -7.01 -22.82
C THR A 58 -18.65 -8.09 -21.75
N ARG A 59 -18.52 -9.36 -22.17
CA ARG A 59 -18.37 -10.49 -21.27
C ARG A 59 -17.01 -10.43 -20.57
N VAL A 60 -17.02 -10.56 -19.25
CA VAL A 60 -15.78 -10.71 -18.46
C VAL A 60 -15.31 -12.14 -18.63
N VAL A 61 -14.30 -12.34 -19.45
CA VAL A 61 -13.69 -13.63 -19.75
C VAL A 61 -12.24 -13.64 -19.32
N GLY A 62 -11.71 -14.81 -19.05
CA GLY A 62 -10.31 -15.01 -18.73
C GLY A 62 -10.06 -15.39 -17.28
N GLU A 63 -8.93 -16.03 -17.09
CA GLU A 63 -8.42 -16.40 -15.78
C GLU A 63 -7.96 -15.16 -15.00
N LYS A 64 -7.91 -15.31 -13.69
CA LYS A 64 -7.30 -14.30 -12.84
C LYS A 64 -5.84 -14.07 -13.26
N PRO A 65 -5.39 -12.82 -13.50
CA PRO A 65 -4.01 -12.56 -13.85
C PRO A 65 -3.03 -13.19 -12.85
N ALA A 66 -1.88 -13.63 -13.35
CA ALA A 66 -0.81 -14.11 -12.48
C ALA A 66 -0.47 -13.07 -11.41
N PRO A 67 -0.18 -13.48 -10.17
CA PRO A 67 0.14 -12.55 -9.11
C PRO A 67 1.47 -11.83 -9.40
N VAL A 68 1.43 -10.51 -9.25
CA VAL A 68 2.59 -9.62 -9.41
C VAL A 68 2.96 -9.06 -8.04
N TYR A 69 4.24 -9.12 -7.69
CA TYR A 69 4.78 -8.61 -6.44
C TYR A 69 6.04 -7.81 -6.75
N LEU A 70 6.02 -6.50 -6.52
CA LEU A 70 7.12 -5.60 -6.84
C LEU A 70 7.56 -4.80 -5.62
N ALA A 71 8.87 -4.60 -5.51
CA ALA A 71 9.49 -3.56 -4.70
C ALA A 71 9.77 -2.36 -5.60
N PHE A 72 9.32 -1.19 -5.21
CA PHE A 72 9.50 0.07 -5.93
C PHE A 72 10.17 1.10 -5.02
N HIS A 73 11.20 1.78 -5.53
CA HIS A 73 11.79 2.92 -4.83
C HIS A 73 11.05 4.19 -5.23
N LYS A 74 9.98 4.50 -4.50
CA LYS A 74 9.19 5.69 -4.75
C LYS A 74 10.03 6.97 -4.60
N PRO A 75 10.14 7.85 -5.61
CA PRO A 75 10.76 9.16 -5.45
C PRO A 75 9.88 10.11 -4.63
N VAL A 76 10.46 11.19 -4.15
CA VAL A 76 9.73 12.36 -3.64
C VAL A 76 8.94 13.01 -4.79
N GLY A 77 7.82 13.66 -4.48
CA GLY A 77 6.96 14.35 -5.46
C GLY A 77 5.83 13.49 -6.02
N ILE A 78 5.93 12.16 -5.94
CA ILE A 78 4.93 11.23 -6.51
C ILE A 78 3.89 10.85 -5.45
N ILE A 79 2.61 10.91 -5.84
CA ILE A 79 1.46 10.55 -5.00
C ILE A 79 1.29 9.03 -4.98
N THR A 80 1.11 8.43 -3.80
CA THR A 80 0.69 7.03 -3.68
C THR A 80 -0.82 6.94 -3.94
N SER A 81 -1.23 7.01 -5.21
CA SER A 81 -2.60 6.87 -5.68
C SER A 81 -2.70 5.79 -6.74
N VAL A 82 -3.85 5.14 -6.79
CA VAL A 82 -4.25 4.21 -7.86
C VAL A 82 -5.23 4.85 -8.86
N ASP A 83 -5.52 6.14 -8.71
CA ASP A 83 -6.34 6.89 -9.68
C ASP A 83 -5.50 7.18 -10.94
N PRO A 84 -5.86 6.60 -12.09
CA PRO A 84 -5.11 6.82 -13.34
C PRO A 84 -5.19 8.27 -13.86
N ARG A 85 -6.13 9.06 -13.35
CA ARG A 85 -6.27 10.49 -13.70
C ARG A 85 -5.29 11.38 -12.93
N ALA A 86 -4.69 10.87 -11.86
CA ALA A 86 -3.65 11.60 -11.13
C ALA A 86 -2.31 11.46 -11.88
N HIS A 87 -1.94 12.47 -12.66
CA HIS A 87 -0.74 12.49 -13.50
C HIS A 87 0.55 12.20 -12.72
N ASP A 88 0.64 12.67 -11.47
CA ASP A 88 1.80 12.47 -10.60
C ASP A 88 1.65 11.25 -9.67
N SER A 89 0.91 10.23 -10.09
CA SER A 89 0.70 9.02 -9.28
C SER A 89 1.78 7.97 -9.53
N VAL A 90 1.97 7.07 -8.54
CA VAL A 90 2.85 5.90 -8.67
C VAL A 90 2.48 5.07 -9.92
N ILE A 91 1.19 4.92 -10.20
CA ILE A 91 0.72 4.12 -11.34
C ILE A 91 1.06 4.79 -12.67
N SER A 92 0.83 6.11 -12.79
CA SER A 92 1.22 6.87 -13.99
C SER A 92 2.73 6.88 -14.20
N PHE A 93 3.50 7.03 -13.11
CA PHE A 93 4.97 7.04 -13.16
C PHE A 93 5.55 5.71 -13.66
N LEU A 94 5.02 4.58 -13.17
CA LEU A 94 5.55 3.25 -13.51
C LEU A 94 5.09 2.75 -14.87
N ASN A 95 3.91 3.14 -15.33
CA ASN A 95 3.31 2.74 -16.61
C ASN A 95 3.45 1.24 -16.91
N LEU A 96 3.11 0.40 -15.91
CA LEU A 96 3.22 -1.06 -16.03
C LEU A 96 2.10 -1.61 -16.91
N PRO A 97 2.35 -2.69 -17.67
CA PRO A 97 1.31 -3.36 -18.46
C PRO A 97 0.26 -4.02 -17.56
N GLU A 98 0.65 -4.53 -16.39
CA GLU A 98 -0.26 -5.14 -15.43
C GLU A 98 -0.84 -4.09 -14.50
N ARG A 99 -2.12 -4.24 -14.21
CA ARG A 99 -2.78 -3.42 -13.22
C ARG A 99 -2.35 -3.81 -11.81
N VAL A 100 -1.53 -2.97 -11.18
CA VAL A 100 -1.11 -3.13 -9.79
C VAL A 100 -1.63 -1.99 -8.90
N PHE A 101 -1.53 -2.18 -7.59
CA PHE A 101 -1.81 -1.14 -6.58
C PHE A 101 -0.79 -1.22 -5.45
N ALA A 102 -0.62 -0.10 -4.74
CA ALA A 102 0.33 0.00 -3.64
C ALA A 102 -0.17 -0.72 -2.38
N ILE A 103 0.73 -1.43 -1.71
CA ILE A 103 0.54 -1.99 -0.37
C ILE A 103 0.93 -0.92 0.65
N GLY A 104 -0.07 -0.30 1.27
CA GLY A 104 0.11 0.86 2.11
C GLY A 104 0.43 2.13 1.32
N ARG A 105 0.97 3.13 2.00
CA ARG A 105 1.22 4.45 1.40
C ARG A 105 2.56 5.02 1.87
N LEU A 106 3.10 5.92 1.05
CA LEU A 106 4.12 6.90 1.41
C LEU A 106 3.61 8.30 1.03
N ASP A 107 3.87 9.28 1.89
CA ASP A 107 3.53 10.66 1.60
C ASP A 107 4.30 11.18 0.37
N VAL A 108 3.79 12.25 -0.26
CA VAL A 108 4.43 12.89 -1.42
C VAL A 108 5.87 13.30 -1.12
N ALA A 109 6.09 13.90 0.06
CA ALA A 109 7.41 14.35 0.51
C ALA A 109 8.31 13.23 1.07
N SER A 110 7.90 11.96 1.00
CA SER A 110 8.67 10.81 1.47
C SER A 110 9.08 9.92 0.30
N SER A 111 10.23 9.29 0.40
CA SER A 111 10.75 8.35 -0.59
C SER A 111 10.97 6.96 0.01
N GLY A 112 11.43 6.02 -0.81
CA GLY A 112 11.85 4.71 -0.34
C GLY A 112 10.93 3.56 -0.78
N LEU A 113 11.05 2.45 -0.09
CA LEU A 113 10.41 1.19 -0.43
C LEU A 113 8.88 1.28 -0.39
N LEU A 114 8.26 1.08 -1.53
CA LEU A 114 6.82 0.89 -1.68
C LEU A 114 6.57 -0.46 -2.36
N LEU A 115 5.74 -1.29 -1.76
CA LEU A 115 5.36 -2.58 -2.33
C LEU A 115 4.14 -2.40 -3.24
N LEU A 116 4.14 -3.10 -4.38
CA LEU A 116 3.05 -3.07 -5.35
C LEU A 116 2.61 -4.50 -5.66
N THR A 117 1.31 -4.71 -5.88
CA THR A 117 0.75 -6.01 -6.22
C THR A 117 -0.59 -5.88 -6.94
N ASN A 118 -1.02 -6.96 -7.59
CA ASN A 118 -2.40 -7.16 -8.04
C ASN A 118 -3.17 -8.11 -7.10
N ASP A 119 -2.53 -8.63 -6.04
CA ASP A 119 -3.15 -9.54 -5.06
C ASP A 119 -3.67 -8.78 -3.83
N GLY A 120 -4.99 -8.59 -3.78
CA GLY A 120 -5.66 -7.89 -2.68
C GLY A 120 -5.59 -8.63 -1.34
N ARG A 121 -5.39 -9.95 -1.32
CA ARG A 121 -5.27 -10.72 -0.08
C ARG A 121 -3.93 -10.43 0.62
N LEU A 122 -2.84 -10.38 -0.16
CA LEU A 122 -1.53 -10.02 0.36
C LEU A 122 -1.54 -8.59 0.90
N SER A 123 -2.13 -7.66 0.14
CA SER A 123 -2.23 -6.26 0.57
C SER A 123 -2.95 -6.11 1.92
N GLU A 124 -4.06 -6.82 2.11
CA GLU A 124 -4.79 -6.82 3.39
C GLU A 124 -3.91 -7.35 4.52
N ARG A 125 -3.24 -8.48 4.34
CA ARG A 125 -2.35 -9.06 5.36
C ARG A 125 -1.23 -8.11 5.76
N ILE A 126 -0.57 -7.46 4.81
CA ILE A 126 0.56 -6.57 5.09
C ILE A 126 0.12 -5.23 5.71
N THR A 127 -1.07 -4.73 5.37
CA THR A 127 -1.50 -3.40 5.83
C THR A 127 -2.37 -3.41 7.08
N HIS A 128 -2.97 -4.56 7.42
CA HIS A 128 -3.92 -4.61 8.53
C HIS A 128 -3.21 -4.44 9.88
N PRO A 129 -3.64 -3.50 10.73
CA PRO A 129 -2.97 -3.15 11.98
C PRO A 129 -2.77 -4.31 12.98
N ARG A 130 -3.62 -5.36 12.91
CA ARG A 130 -3.54 -6.53 13.81
C ARG A 130 -2.25 -7.35 13.69
N TYR A 131 -1.49 -7.18 12.60
CA TYR A 131 -0.29 -7.99 12.35
C TYR A 131 0.99 -7.29 12.78
N ASP A 132 0.95 -6.04 13.20
CA ASP A 132 2.06 -5.25 13.71
C ASP A 132 3.33 -5.30 12.82
N HIS A 133 3.14 -5.33 11.50
CA HIS A 133 4.24 -5.40 10.55
C HIS A 133 5.16 -4.19 10.63
N GLU A 134 6.43 -4.47 10.84
CA GLU A 134 7.48 -3.46 10.98
C GLU A 134 7.75 -2.70 9.67
N LYS A 135 7.98 -1.40 9.84
CA LYS A 135 8.44 -0.50 8.78
C LYS A 135 9.57 0.36 9.33
N GLU A 136 10.72 0.27 8.71
CA GLU A 136 11.91 1.00 9.12
C GLU A 136 12.17 2.17 8.20
N TYR A 137 12.52 3.31 8.81
CA TYR A 137 12.77 4.56 8.12
C TYR A 137 14.13 5.13 8.50
N ASP A 138 14.81 5.72 7.51
CA ASP A 138 15.99 6.57 7.65
C ASP A 138 15.52 8.02 7.64
N VAL A 139 15.82 8.76 8.71
CA VAL A 139 15.31 10.11 8.96
C VAL A 139 16.47 11.06 9.12
N ILE A 140 16.42 12.21 8.40
CA ILE A 140 17.33 13.33 8.59
C ILE A 140 16.49 14.55 8.99
N VAL A 141 16.90 15.20 10.09
CA VAL A 141 16.30 16.43 10.61
C VAL A 141 17.18 17.65 10.34
N ASP A 142 16.64 18.84 10.55
CA ASP A 142 17.27 20.12 10.25
C ASP A 142 18.46 20.47 11.16
N HIS A 143 18.45 20.06 12.43
CA HIS A 143 19.52 20.31 13.39
C HIS A 143 19.82 19.06 14.25
N GLU A 144 20.81 19.14 15.15
CA GLU A 144 21.25 18.03 15.98
C GLU A 144 20.14 17.58 16.93
N ILE A 145 19.79 16.27 16.87
CA ILE A 145 18.78 15.66 17.74
C ILE A 145 19.40 15.16 19.03
N SER A 146 18.79 15.46 20.19
CA SER A 146 19.29 15.03 21.49
C SER A 146 19.00 13.54 21.73
N ASP A 147 19.79 12.90 22.62
CA ASP A 147 19.51 11.52 23.05
C ASP A 147 18.21 11.44 23.87
N GLY A 148 17.84 12.53 24.54
CA GLY A 148 16.56 12.65 25.24
C GLY A 148 15.38 12.52 24.28
N ASP A 149 15.42 13.27 23.19
CA ASP A 149 14.36 13.27 22.18
C ASP A 149 14.29 11.94 21.42
N LEU A 150 15.43 11.29 21.15
CA LEU A 150 15.43 9.95 20.58
C LEU A 150 14.76 8.92 21.51
N ARG A 151 14.99 9.01 22.82
CA ARG A 151 14.28 8.18 23.82
C ARG A 151 12.77 8.49 23.84
N GLN A 152 12.41 9.76 23.73
CA GLN A 152 11.01 10.17 23.67
C GLN A 152 10.31 9.66 22.39
N LEU A 153 10.95 9.73 21.22
CA LEU A 153 10.46 9.09 19.99
C LEU A 153 10.24 7.58 20.16
N ALA A 154 11.12 6.90 20.90
CA ALA A 154 11.04 5.45 21.13
C ALA A 154 9.92 5.08 22.11
N SER A 155 9.68 5.86 23.15
CA SER A 155 8.69 5.57 24.20
C SER A 155 7.24 5.81 23.78
N GLY A 156 7.03 6.36 22.59
CA GLY A 156 5.73 6.83 22.12
C GLY A 156 5.38 8.22 22.64
N MET A 157 4.57 8.92 21.88
CA MET A 157 4.17 10.29 22.20
C MET A 157 2.79 10.60 21.62
N GLU A 158 2.14 11.61 22.16
CA GLU A 158 0.82 12.00 21.69
C GLU A 158 0.91 12.73 20.36
N ILE A 159 0.20 12.24 19.36
CA ILE A 159 -0.04 12.90 18.08
C ILE A 159 -1.50 12.70 17.66
N LEU A 160 -2.14 13.71 17.09
CA LEU A 160 -3.53 13.62 16.63
C LEU A 160 -4.49 13.15 17.74
N GLY A 161 -4.27 13.58 18.97
CA GLY A 161 -5.13 13.28 20.13
C GLY A 161 -5.02 11.85 20.67
N SER A 162 -3.95 11.11 20.33
CA SER A 162 -3.74 9.76 20.88
C SER A 162 -2.26 9.37 20.90
N MET A 163 -1.88 8.51 21.87
CA MET A 163 -0.54 7.99 22.01
C MET A 163 -0.14 7.08 20.83
N THR A 164 1.09 7.22 20.34
CA THR A 164 1.68 6.30 19.39
C THR A 164 2.13 5.02 20.10
N LYS A 165 2.27 3.92 19.33
CA LYS A 165 2.95 2.72 19.82
C LYS A 165 4.43 3.01 20.09
N LEU A 166 5.07 2.14 20.89
CA LEU A 166 6.52 2.13 21.07
C LEU A 166 7.21 1.95 19.72
N ALA A 167 8.38 2.57 19.58
CA ALA A 167 9.21 2.47 18.38
C ALA A 167 10.63 2.07 18.74
N VAL A 168 11.34 1.42 17.80
CA VAL A 168 12.79 1.19 17.94
C VAL A 168 13.51 2.32 17.22
N VAL A 169 14.35 3.05 17.96
CA VAL A 169 15.06 4.23 17.43
C VAL A 169 16.55 4.07 17.67
N HIS A 170 17.37 4.27 16.63
CA HIS A 170 18.83 4.20 16.71
C HIS A 170 19.45 5.46 16.08
N ARG A 171 20.35 6.11 16.80
CA ARG A 171 21.17 7.19 16.27
C ARG A 171 22.11 6.67 15.18
N ILE A 172 22.18 7.37 14.06
CA ILE A 172 23.14 7.10 12.98
C ILE A 172 24.20 8.19 12.97
N ASP A 173 23.77 9.46 13.12
CA ASP A 173 24.63 10.64 13.12
C ASP A 173 23.95 11.77 13.93
N LYS A 174 24.59 12.92 14.08
CA LYS A 174 24.07 14.08 14.82
C LYS A 174 22.66 14.49 14.43
N ARG A 175 22.33 14.45 13.15
CA ARG A 175 21.01 14.81 12.59
C ARG A 175 20.29 13.65 11.91
N ARG A 176 20.79 12.42 12.07
CA ARG A 176 20.26 11.26 11.37
C ARG A 176 20.02 10.10 12.32
N PHE A 177 18.87 9.48 12.20
CA PHE A 177 18.48 8.30 12.98
C PHE A 177 17.63 7.34 12.15
N SER A 178 17.60 6.08 12.55
CA SER A 178 16.59 5.12 12.08
C SER A 178 15.45 5.01 13.08
N ILE A 179 14.24 4.80 12.57
CA ILE A 179 13.05 4.52 13.38
C ILE A 179 12.26 3.38 12.77
N THR A 180 11.93 2.38 13.59
CA THR A 180 11.09 1.24 13.20
C THR A 180 9.74 1.33 13.90
N LEU A 181 8.67 1.33 13.11
CA LEU A 181 7.28 1.43 13.57
C LEU A 181 6.50 0.18 13.17
N THR A 182 5.56 -0.24 14.02
CA THR A 182 4.58 -1.29 13.71
C THR A 182 3.21 -0.74 13.30
N GLU A 183 3.01 0.57 13.40
CA GLU A 183 1.81 1.28 12.94
C GLU A 183 2.13 2.25 11.79
N GLY A 184 1.13 2.97 11.31
CA GLY A 184 1.33 3.97 10.23
C GLY A 184 0.22 5.01 10.24
N ARG A 185 0.30 5.99 11.14
CA ARG A 185 -0.63 7.13 11.19
C ARG A 185 -0.27 8.17 10.15
N ASN A 186 -1.20 9.05 9.85
CA ASN A 186 -0.96 10.13 8.89
C ASN A 186 0.26 10.99 9.31
N ARG A 187 1.32 10.96 8.47
CA ARG A 187 2.57 11.71 8.64
C ARG A 187 3.22 11.51 10.03
N GLN A 188 3.09 10.30 10.59
CA GLN A 188 3.44 10.00 11.99
C GLN A 188 4.84 10.50 12.37
N ILE A 189 5.90 10.07 11.69
CA ILE A 189 7.29 10.44 12.01
C ILE A 189 7.49 11.96 11.94
N ARG A 190 6.93 12.62 10.91
CA ARG A 190 7.03 14.08 10.77
C ARG A 190 6.35 14.82 11.93
N ARG A 191 5.17 14.35 12.36
CA ARG A 191 4.45 14.94 13.49
C ARG A 191 5.15 14.69 14.81
N MET A 192 5.74 13.51 15.00
CA MET A 192 6.55 13.19 16.18
C MET A 192 7.78 14.11 16.27
N CYS A 193 8.51 14.28 15.16
CA CYS A 193 9.65 15.20 15.11
C CYS A 193 9.23 16.66 15.33
N GLU A 194 8.15 17.12 14.67
CA GLU A 194 7.59 18.47 14.80
C GLU A 194 7.21 18.80 16.25
N ALA A 195 6.60 17.84 16.97
CA ALA A 195 6.24 18.02 18.38
C ALA A 195 7.47 18.16 19.31
N LEU A 196 8.65 17.75 18.86
CA LEU A 196 9.94 17.92 19.53
C LEU A 196 10.75 19.12 18.99
N GLY A 197 10.18 19.89 18.05
CA GLY A 197 10.82 21.07 17.46
C GLY A 197 11.72 20.80 16.25
N TYR A 198 11.69 19.58 15.68
CA TYR A 198 12.52 19.22 14.52
C TYR A 198 11.72 19.23 13.21
N ASP A 199 12.35 19.76 12.14
CA ASP A 199 11.82 19.63 10.77
C ASP A 199 12.51 18.48 10.04
N VAL A 200 11.72 17.53 9.53
CA VAL A 200 12.22 16.37 8.79
C VAL A 200 12.58 16.76 7.37
N LYS A 201 13.87 16.87 7.08
CA LYS A 201 14.42 17.21 5.75
C LYS A 201 14.39 16.02 4.79
N ARG A 202 14.63 14.80 5.30
CA ARG A 202 14.59 13.57 4.49
C ARG A 202 13.94 12.45 5.27
N LEU A 203 13.04 11.72 4.60
CA LEU A 203 12.38 10.53 5.14
C LEU A 203 12.34 9.45 4.07
N VAL A 204 13.07 8.36 4.32
CA VAL A 204 13.19 7.24 3.39
C VAL A 204 12.75 5.96 4.07
N ARG A 205 11.75 5.27 3.56
CA ARG A 205 11.41 3.94 4.06
C ARG A 205 12.38 2.91 3.47
N VAL A 206 13.20 2.31 4.33
CA VAL A 206 14.27 1.39 3.92
C VAL A 206 13.89 -0.08 4.04
N ARG A 207 12.86 -0.41 4.84
CA ARG A 207 12.40 -1.78 5.04
C ARG A 207 10.90 -1.85 5.33
N VAL A 208 10.26 -2.91 4.86
CA VAL A 208 8.91 -3.35 5.24
C VAL A 208 8.99 -4.84 5.50
N MET A 209 8.71 -5.28 6.73
CA MET A 209 8.90 -6.67 7.17
C MET A 209 10.33 -7.15 6.86
N ASN A 210 10.47 -8.26 6.13
CA ASN A 210 11.74 -8.83 5.66
C ASN A 210 12.25 -8.20 4.35
N ILE A 211 11.46 -7.36 3.67
CA ILE A 211 11.79 -6.77 2.37
C ILE A 211 12.58 -5.48 2.58
N LYS A 212 13.80 -5.43 2.05
CA LYS A 212 14.70 -4.27 2.14
C LYS A 212 14.76 -3.51 0.82
N LEU A 213 14.89 -2.20 0.91
CA LEU A 213 15.14 -1.32 -0.24
C LEU A 213 16.48 -1.68 -0.92
N GLY A 214 17.52 -1.91 -0.11
CA GLY A 214 18.87 -2.23 -0.60
C GLY A 214 19.41 -1.16 -1.53
N SER A 215 20.04 -1.60 -2.63
CA SER A 215 20.62 -0.74 -3.67
C SER A 215 19.65 -0.38 -4.79
N LEU A 216 18.34 -0.62 -4.64
CA LEU A 216 17.36 -0.29 -5.68
C LEU A 216 17.38 1.21 -5.97
N PRO A 217 17.69 1.65 -7.20
CA PRO A 217 17.76 3.07 -7.54
C PRO A 217 16.42 3.79 -7.37
N VAL A 218 16.45 5.09 -7.13
CA VAL A 218 15.24 5.93 -7.06
C VAL A 218 14.48 5.87 -8.39
N GLY A 219 13.17 5.63 -8.31
CA GLY A 219 12.30 5.47 -9.48
C GLY A 219 12.34 4.07 -10.13
N ALA A 220 13.25 3.20 -9.72
CA ALA A 220 13.32 1.83 -10.22
C ALA A 220 12.41 0.87 -9.43
N HIS A 221 12.02 -0.22 -10.08
CA HIS A 221 11.31 -1.32 -9.45
C HIS A 221 11.97 -2.67 -9.78
N ARG A 222 11.70 -3.68 -8.96
CA ARG A 222 12.11 -5.07 -9.18
C ARG A 222 11.04 -6.04 -8.68
N PRO A 223 10.95 -7.24 -9.24
CA PRO A 223 10.17 -8.32 -8.64
C PRO A 223 10.67 -8.64 -7.22
N LEU A 224 9.75 -9.07 -6.35
CA LEU A 224 10.13 -9.67 -5.07
C LEU A 224 10.70 -11.07 -5.31
N THR A 225 11.71 -11.43 -4.54
CA THR A 225 12.29 -12.78 -4.55
C THR A 225 11.36 -13.80 -3.89
N LYS A 226 11.53 -15.09 -4.18
CA LYS A 226 10.78 -16.16 -3.53
C LYS A 226 10.90 -16.11 -1.99
N LYS A 227 12.08 -15.74 -1.46
CA LYS A 227 12.32 -15.60 -0.03
C LYS A 227 11.51 -14.42 0.58
N GLU A 228 11.37 -13.32 -0.17
CA GLU A 228 10.62 -12.14 0.28
C GLU A 228 9.10 -12.38 0.24
N THR A 229 8.62 -13.33 -0.55
CA THR A 229 7.18 -13.67 -0.67
C THR A 229 6.75 -14.87 0.16
N ALA A 230 7.69 -15.62 0.77
CA ALA A 230 7.43 -16.85 1.52
C ALA A 230 6.96 -16.62 2.97
N GLU A 231 7.02 -15.40 3.50
CA GLU A 231 6.55 -14.96 4.80
C GLU A 231 5.25 -14.16 4.67
#